data_2e3e9e369f2816fc9eb27dfc71c3e373
#
_entry.id   2e3e9e369f2816fc9eb27dfc71c3e373
#
_cell.length_a   1.000
_cell.length_b   1.000
_cell.length_c   1.000
_cell.angle_alpha   90.00
_cell.angle_beta   90.00
_cell.angle_gamma   90.00
#
_symmetry.space_group_name_H-M   'P 1'
#
loop_
_entity.id
_entity.type
_entity.pdbx_description
1 polymer ?
#
loop_
_entity_poly.entity_id
_entity_poly.type
_entity_poly.pdbx_seq_one_letter_code
_entity_poly.pdbx_strand_id
1 'polypeptide(L)'
;MCIRDSYYPGTGWLTEVGKGAGEGYTINVPLPAGTDDGGYLYALDNLLMPVAREFKPEFVLVSAGFDPHVDDPLASMKVTSHGFGLFTDVIKEIAVENSNGRLAITLEGGYNLSAIAESASAVFYSLLAGTDDKDKHREAVTPGEVVKGRVEEVRDVLSRYWSMRS
;
A
#
# COMPACT_ATOMS: atom_id res chain seq x y z
N MET A 1 -6.26 -4.80 0.22
CA MET A 1 -6.36 -3.41 0.73
C MET A 1 -6.56 -2.49 -0.45
N CYS A 2 -7.64 -1.72 -0.48
CA CYS A 2 -7.88 -0.74 -1.53
C CYS A 2 -7.35 0.62 -1.05
N ILE A 3 -6.40 1.21 -1.75
CA ILE A 3 -5.71 2.45 -1.31
C ILE A 3 -6.25 3.68 -2.07
N ARG A 4 -7.35 3.55 -2.81
CA ARG A 4 -7.91 4.68 -3.53
C ARG A 4 -9.35 4.95 -3.13
N ASP A 5 -9.65 6.25 -3.15
CA ASP A 5 -11.00 6.78 -3.03
C ASP A 5 -11.99 6.01 -3.93
N SER A 6 -13.22 5.92 -3.51
CA SER A 6 -14.36 5.25 -4.14
C SER A 6 -14.66 5.70 -5.58
N TYR A 7 -13.62 6.03 -6.37
CA TYR A 7 -13.74 6.50 -7.75
C TYR A 7 -14.34 5.42 -8.67
N TYR A 8 -13.89 4.18 -8.54
CA TYR A 8 -14.43 3.05 -9.27
C TYR A 8 -14.21 1.76 -8.45
N PRO A 9 -15.23 0.96 -8.23
CA PRO A 9 -16.62 1.00 -8.70
C PRO A 9 -17.60 1.75 -7.77
N GLY A 10 -17.15 2.73 -6.99
CA GLY A 10 -17.99 3.48 -6.05
C GLY A 10 -18.15 2.81 -4.68
N THR A 11 -17.27 1.84 -4.36
CA THR A 11 -17.15 1.12 -3.07
C THR A 11 -15.73 1.25 -2.55
N GLY A 12 -15.46 0.76 -1.34
CA GLY A 12 -14.12 0.82 -0.75
C GLY A 12 -13.96 1.98 0.22
N TRP A 13 -15.04 2.42 0.83
CA TRP A 13 -14.98 3.43 1.89
C TRP A 13 -14.38 2.84 3.17
N LEU A 14 -13.76 3.68 4.01
CA LEU A 14 -13.04 3.25 5.22
C LEU A 14 -13.90 2.46 6.22
N THR A 15 -15.24 2.62 6.20
CA THR A 15 -16.17 1.88 7.06
C THR A 15 -16.62 0.54 6.48
N GLU A 16 -16.23 0.21 5.25
CA GLU A 16 -16.54 -1.07 4.61
C GLU A 16 -15.51 -2.13 5.03
N VAL A 17 -15.65 -2.67 6.23
CA VAL A 17 -14.67 -3.54 6.91
C VAL A 17 -14.91 -5.04 6.75
N GLY A 18 -15.82 -5.42 5.87
CA GLY A 18 -16.25 -6.82 5.69
C GLY A 18 -17.58 -7.13 6.39
N LYS A 19 -18.01 -8.39 6.33
CA LYS A 19 -19.30 -8.84 6.91
C LYS A 19 -19.18 -10.20 7.56
N GLY A 20 -19.96 -10.44 8.60
CA GLY A 20 -20.05 -11.74 9.29
C GLY A 20 -18.69 -12.18 9.82
N ALA A 21 -18.27 -13.40 9.51
CA ALA A 21 -16.96 -13.93 9.93
C ALA A 21 -15.75 -13.18 9.31
N GLY A 22 -15.97 -12.39 8.26
CA GLY A 22 -14.94 -11.57 7.62
C GLY A 22 -14.95 -10.11 8.06
N GLU A 23 -15.73 -9.73 9.06
CA GLU A 23 -15.76 -8.37 9.58
C GLU A 23 -14.42 -8.02 10.24
N GLY A 24 -13.87 -6.85 9.89
CA GLY A 24 -12.53 -6.40 10.28
C GLY A 24 -11.40 -6.87 9.36
N TYR A 25 -11.64 -7.83 8.44
CA TYR A 25 -10.62 -8.35 7.52
C TYR A 25 -10.56 -7.63 6.17
N THR A 26 -11.48 -6.72 5.89
CA THR A 26 -11.39 -5.80 4.75
C THR A 26 -10.88 -4.45 5.24
N ILE A 27 -9.82 -3.96 4.64
CA ILE A 27 -9.20 -2.67 4.98
C ILE A 27 -9.18 -1.80 3.74
N ASN A 28 -9.88 -0.68 3.79
CA ASN A 28 -9.89 0.33 2.77
C ASN A 28 -9.20 1.60 3.27
N VAL A 29 -8.31 2.13 2.45
CA VAL A 29 -7.57 3.37 2.76
C VAL A 29 -7.79 4.34 1.59
N PRO A 30 -8.91 5.09 1.59
CA PRO A 30 -9.24 6.03 0.51
C PRO A 30 -8.37 7.29 0.62
N LEU A 31 -7.14 7.22 0.08
CA LEU A 31 -6.21 8.35 0.06
C LEU A 31 -6.70 9.48 -0.85
N PRO A 32 -6.49 10.74 -0.48
CA PRO A 32 -6.90 11.89 -1.27
C PRO A 32 -6.14 11.98 -2.59
N ALA A 33 -6.76 12.61 -3.59
CA ALA A 33 -6.09 12.92 -4.86
C ALA A 33 -4.81 13.74 -4.62
N GLY A 34 -3.78 13.48 -5.43
CA GLY A 34 -2.48 14.12 -5.30
C GLY A 34 -1.57 13.50 -4.22
N THR A 35 -1.98 12.40 -3.58
CA THR A 35 -1.10 11.65 -2.67
C THR A 35 0.10 11.11 -3.43
N ASP A 36 1.27 11.33 -2.86
CA ASP A 36 2.59 10.96 -3.37
C ASP A 36 3.17 9.71 -2.68
N ASP A 37 4.42 9.37 -3.00
CA ASP A 37 5.13 8.23 -2.42
C ASP A 37 5.12 8.25 -0.89
N GLY A 38 5.37 9.40 -0.30
CA GLY A 38 5.40 9.56 1.16
C GLY A 38 4.05 9.32 1.82
N GLY A 39 2.98 9.77 1.18
CA GLY A 39 1.62 9.54 1.67
C GLY A 39 1.23 8.06 1.62
N TYR A 40 1.61 7.35 0.56
CA TYR A 40 1.40 5.90 0.45
C TYR A 40 2.24 5.13 1.47
N LEU A 41 3.53 5.44 1.60
CA LEU A 41 4.40 4.81 2.58
C LEU A 41 3.87 5.01 4.01
N TYR A 42 3.44 6.22 4.33
CA TYR A 42 2.85 6.51 5.63
C TYR A 42 1.62 5.63 5.91
N ALA A 43 0.75 5.44 4.93
CA ALA A 43 -0.40 4.54 5.06
C ALA A 43 0.01 3.08 5.22
N LEU A 44 0.99 2.61 4.44
CA LEU A 44 1.50 1.24 4.52
C LEU A 44 2.13 0.97 5.90
N ASP A 45 2.98 1.86 6.39
CA ASP A 45 3.68 1.71 7.67
C ASP A 45 2.73 1.80 8.88
N ASN A 46 1.74 2.67 8.82
CA ASN A 46 0.86 2.93 9.96
C ASN A 46 -0.42 2.09 10.00
N LEU A 47 -0.80 1.46 8.89
CA LEU A 47 -2.01 0.64 8.79
C LEU A 47 -1.71 -0.79 8.37
N LEU A 48 -1.02 -1.00 7.22
CA LEU A 48 -0.80 -2.34 6.70
C LEU A 48 0.19 -3.14 7.56
N MET A 49 1.33 -2.57 7.91
CA MET A 49 2.36 -3.26 8.68
C MET A 49 1.86 -3.74 10.05
N PRO A 50 1.20 -2.91 10.90
CA PRO A 50 0.67 -3.36 12.18
C PRO A 50 -0.34 -4.49 12.04
N VAL A 51 -1.28 -4.37 11.09
CA VAL A 51 -2.28 -5.41 10.85
C VAL A 51 -1.64 -6.69 10.32
N ALA A 52 -0.69 -6.60 9.39
CA ALA A 52 -0.02 -7.79 8.84
C ALA A 52 0.76 -8.56 9.91
N ARG A 53 1.41 -7.85 10.84
CA ARG A 53 2.14 -8.47 11.98
C ARG A 53 1.20 -9.17 12.94
N GLU A 54 -0.01 -8.68 13.15
CA GLU A 54 -1.02 -9.31 14.00
C GLU A 54 -1.73 -10.45 13.26
N PHE A 55 -2.09 -10.25 11.98
CA PHE A 55 -2.74 -11.25 11.14
C PHE A 55 -1.86 -12.46 10.81
N LYS A 56 -0.53 -12.24 10.63
CA LYS A 56 0.48 -13.25 10.29
C LYS A 56 0.13 -14.04 9.04
N PRO A 57 0.11 -13.39 7.87
CA PRO A 57 -0.26 -14.05 6.62
C PRO A 57 0.69 -15.20 6.28
N GLU A 58 0.17 -16.34 5.86
CA GLU A 58 0.96 -17.48 5.37
C GLU A 58 1.42 -17.30 3.91
N PHE A 59 0.81 -16.37 3.19
CA PHE A 59 1.11 -16.00 1.81
C PHE A 59 0.67 -14.56 1.55
N VAL A 60 1.44 -13.79 0.80
CA VAL A 60 1.10 -12.42 0.40
C VAL A 60 0.78 -12.38 -1.10
N LEU A 61 -0.41 -11.93 -1.45
CA LEU A 61 -0.83 -11.69 -2.83
C LEU A 61 -1.03 -10.19 -3.04
N VAL A 62 -0.49 -9.66 -4.13
CA VAL A 62 -0.60 -8.24 -4.48
C VAL A 62 -1.20 -8.10 -5.87
N SER A 63 -2.34 -7.43 -5.95
CA SER A 63 -2.87 -6.86 -7.18
C SER A 63 -2.25 -5.48 -7.37
N ALA A 64 -1.26 -5.37 -8.26
CA ALA A 64 -0.47 -4.15 -8.45
C ALA A 64 -1.03 -3.34 -9.62
N GLY A 65 -1.73 -2.25 -9.32
CA GLY A 65 -2.07 -1.22 -10.30
C GLY A 65 -1.00 -0.13 -10.32
N PHE A 66 -0.54 0.24 -11.52
CA PHE A 66 0.39 1.35 -11.73
C PHE A 66 -0.31 2.67 -12.13
N ASP A 67 -1.63 2.67 -12.12
CA ASP A 67 -2.45 3.87 -12.35
C ASP A 67 -2.24 5.01 -11.32
N PRO A 68 -1.77 4.79 -10.06
CA PRO A 68 -1.38 5.91 -9.19
C PRO A 68 -0.14 6.69 -9.64
N HIS A 69 0.55 6.29 -10.73
CA HIS A 69 1.72 6.99 -11.23
C HIS A 69 1.40 8.44 -11.64
N VAL A 70 2.32 9.36 -11.38
CA VAL A 70 2.17 10.80 -11.65
C VAL A 70 1.86 11.11 -13.12
N ASP A 71 2.35 10.30 -14.04
CA ASP A 71 2.14 10.43 -15.48
C ASP A 71 0.97 9.57 -16.01
N ASP A 72 0.20 8.91 -15.13
CA ASP A 72 -0.97 8.16 -15.55
C ASP A 72 -2.11 9.12 -15.92
N PRO A 73 -2.80 8.90 -17.07
CA PRO A 73 -3.82 9.82 -17.53
C PRO A 73 -5.14 9.72 -16.75
N LEU A 74 -5.36 8.66 -15.97
CA LEU A 74 -6.65 8.39 -15.32
C LEU A 74 -6.67 8.65 -13.83
N ALA A 75 -5.58 8.38 -13.13
CA ALA A 75 -5.50 8.56 -11.69
C ALA A 75 -4.89 9.92 -11.34
N SER A 76 -5.53 10.66 -10.47
CA SER A 76 -5.04 11.96 -9.98
C SER A 76 -4.07 11.81 -8.81
N MET A 77 -3.20 10.80 -8.84
CA MET A 77 -2.20 10.54 -7.80
C MET A 77 -0.81 11.02 -8.26
N LYS A 78 0.17 11.05 -7.36
CA LYS A 78 1.53 11.54 -7.63
C LYS A 78 2.61 10.55 -7.23
N VAL A 79 2.33 9.27 -7.38
CA VAL A 79 3.31 8.22 -7.12
C VAL A 79 4.35 8.21 -8.24
N THR A 80 5.63 8.10 -7.88
CA THR A 80 6.73 7.94 -8.84
C THR A 80 7.03 6.47 -9.10
N SER A 81 7.76 6.17 -10.19
CA SER A 81 8.24 4.81 -10.44
C SER A 81 9.09 4.27 -9.27
N HIS A 82 9.87 5.14 -8.62
CA HIS A 82 10.64 4.80 -7.43
C HIS A 82 9.73 4.42 -6.25
N GLY A 83 8.62 5.14 -6.06
CA GLY A 83 7.64 4.87 -5.01
C GLY A 83 7.11 3.43 -5.05
N PHE A 84 6.84 2.88 -6.24
CA PHE A 84 6.41 1.47 -6.36
C PHE A 84 7.50 0.49 -5.89
N GLY A 85 8.78 0.81 -6.09
CA GLY A 85 9.89 0.05 -5.51
C GLY A 85 9.86 0.07 -3.98
N LEU A 86 9.69 1.25 -3.38
CA LEU A 86 9.59 1.41 -1.91
C LEU A 86 8.38 0.68 -1.32
N PHE A 87 7.23 0.71 -1.99
CA PHE A 87 6.04 -0.06 -1.56
C PHE A 87 6.30 -1.56 -1.61
N THR A 88 7.04 -2.01 -2.63
CA THR A 88 7.44 -3.41 -2.74
C THR A 88 8.38 -3.82 -1.62
N ASP A 89 9.28 -2.95 -1.16
CA ASP A 89 10.13 -3.23 0.01
C ASP A 89 9.31 -3.45 1.28
N VAL A 90 8.28 -2.64 1.53
CA VAL A 90 7.35 -2.83 2.66
C VAL A 90 6.63 -4.18 2.56
N ILE A 91 6.08 -4.50 1.38
CA ILE A 91 5.35 -5.75 1.15
C ILE A 91 6.26 -6.97 1.29
N LYS A 92 7.49 -6.87 0.78
CA LYS A 92 8.51 -7.89 0.92
C LYS A 92 8.91 -8.11 2.38
N GLU A 93 9.01 -7.05 3.19
CA GLU A 93 9.25 -7.14 4.62
C GLU A 93 8.14 -7.96 5.30
N ILE A 94 6.86 -7.65 5.01
CA ILE A 94 5.73 -8.43 5.53
C ILE A 94 5.85 -9.91 5.15
N ALA A 95 6.18 -10.20 3.89
CA ALA A 95 6.30 -11.57 3.40
C ALA A 95 7.46 -12.31 4.09
N VAL A 96 8.60 -11.66 4.28
CA VAL A 96 9.76 -12.26 4.97
C VAL A 96 9.46 -12.52 6.44
N GLU A 97 8.86 -11.55 7.13
CA GLU A 97 8.55 -11.67 8.56
C GLU A 97 7.49 -12.75 8.86
N ASN A 98 6.49 -12.93 8.00
CA ASN A 98 5.32 -13.73 8.33
C ASN A 98 5.14 -14.99 7.47
N SER A 99 5.60 -14.98 6.21
CA SER A 99 5.30 -16.04 5.23
C SER A 99 6.52 -16.69 4.58
N ASN A 100 7.71 -16.62 5.22
CA ASN A 100 8.96 -17.15 4.65
C ASN A 100 9.24 -16.63 3.22
N GLY A 101 8.94 -15.37 2.95
CA GLY A 101 9.13 -14.73 1.65
C GLY A 101 8.11 -15.12 0.58
N ARG A 102 7.04 -15.84 0.92
CA ARG A 102 6.00 -16.23 -0.05
C ARG A 102 5.17 -15.03 -0.47
N LEU A 103 5.49 -14.50 -1.64
CA LEU A 103 4.89 -13.32 -2.24
C LEU A 103 4.62 -13.57 -3.73
N ALA A 104 3.46 -13.18 -4.20
CA ALA A 104 3.16 -13.09 -5.63
C ALA A 104 2.54 -11.73 -5.95
N ILE A 105 2.96 -11.15 -7.05
CA ILE A 105 2.49 -9.85 -7.53
C ILE A 105 1.91 -10.04 -8.94
N THR A 106 0.70 -9.56 -9.17
CA THR A 106 0.07 -9.57 -10.49
C THR A 106 -0.22 -8.14 -10.95
N LEU A 107 0.05 -7.86 -12.22
CA LEU A 107 -0.29 -6.58 -12.83
C LEU A 107 -1.81 -6.47 -13.01
N GLU A 108 -2.38 -5.34 -12.60
CA GLU A 108 -3.80 -5.03 -12.75
C GLU A 108 -4.01 -3.78 -13.62
N GLY A 109 -3.81 -2.59 -13.05
CA GLY A 109 -4.02 -1.30 -13.69
C GLY A 109 -2.75 -0.59 -14.12
N GLY A 110 -2.92 0.52 -14.82
CA GLY A 110 -1.88 1.38 -15.37
C GLY A 110 -2.15 1.63 -16.85
N TYR A 111 -2.09 2.90 -17.27
CA TYR A 111 -2.54 3.32 -18.62
C TYR A 111 -1.50 4.17 -19.34
N ASN A 112 -0.32 4.34 -18.75
CA ASN A 112 0.87 4.92 -19.39
C ASN A 112 1.94 3.84 -19.50
N LEU A 113 2.26 3.40 -20.74
CA LEU A 113 3.17 2.29 -20.99
C LEU A 113 4.60 2.54 -20.47
N SER A 114 5.10 3.78 -20.56
CA SER A 114 6.42 4.12 -20.05
C SER A 114 6.44 4.06 -18.52
N ALA A 115 5.42 4.63 -17.87
CA ALA A 115 5.27 4.58 -16.42
C ALA A 115 5.17 3.14 -15.90
N ILE A 116 4.41 2.27 -16.59
CA ILE A 116 4.32 0.85 -16.25
C ILE A 116 5.70 0.18 -16.34
N ALA A 117 6.44 0.40 -17.43
CA ALA A 117 7.74 -0.23 -17.64
C ALA A 117 8.76 0.20 -16.57
N GLU A 118 8.81 1.50 -16.24
CA GLU A 118 9.70 2.04 -15.21
C GLU A 118 9.31 1.56 -13.81
N SER A 119 8.01 1.59 -13.49
CA SER A 119 7.50 1.14 -12.20
C SER A 119 7.68 -0.37 -12.00
N ALA A 120 7.42 -1.19 -13.02
CA ALA A 120 7.69 -2.62 -12.99
C ALA A 120 9.19 -2.89 -12.80
N SER A 121 10.06 -2.13 -13.47
CA SER A 121 11.50 -2.24 -13.27
C SER A 121 11.90 -1.95 -11.82
N ALA A 122 11.36 -0.90 -11.20
CA ALA A 122 11.61 -0.58 -9.79
C ALA A 122 11.13 -1.71 -8.85
N VAL A 123 9.95 -2.29 -9.12
CA VAL A 123 9.43 -3.46 -8.39
C VAL A 123 10.39 -4.65 -8.51
N PHE A 124 10.87 -4.98 -9.72
CA PHE A 124 11.82 -6.08 -9.90
C PHE A 124 13.15 -5.82 -9.21
N TYR A 125 13.68 -4.60 -9.26
CA TYR A 125 14.88 -4.24 -8.52
C TYR A 125 14.72 -4.44 -7.02
N SER A 126 13.59 -4.00 -6.44
CA SER A 126 13.28 -4.22 -5.04
C SER A 126 13.19 -5.71 -4.70
N LEU A 127 12.53 -6.53 -5.53
CA LEU A 127 12.42 -7.97 -5.30
C LEU A 127 13.77 -8.70 -5.35
N LEU A 128 14.69 -8.25 -6.21
CA LEU A 128 16.03 -8.83 -6.36
C LEU A 128 17.03 -8.36 -5.30
N ALA A 129 16.84 -7.16 -4.74
CA ALA A 129 17.70 -6.62 -3.70
C ALA A 129 17.60 -7.46 -2.42
N GLY A 130 18.72 -7.60 -1.69
CA GLY A 130 18.74 -8.24 -0.37
C GLY A 130 17.93 -7.45 0.66
N THR A 131 17.58 -8.09 1.76
CA THR A 131 16.85 -7.44 2.88
C THR A 131 17.77 -6.56 3.75
N ASP A 132 19.06 -6.58 3.51
CA ASP A 132 20.07 -5.90 4.37
C ASP A 132 20.16 -4.39 4.14
N ASP A 133 19.49 -3.87 3.13
CA ASP A 133 19.50 -2.45 2.74
C ASP A 133 18.26 -1.66 3.20
N LYS A 134 17.57 -2.19 4.21
CA LYS A 134 16.24 -1.72 4.67
C LYS A 134 16.18 -0.25 5.08
N ASP A 135 17.27 0.32 5.58
CA ASP A 135 17.26 1.67 6.16
C ASP A 135 17.66 2.78 5.16
N LYS A 136 18.20 2.41 3.99
CA LYS A 136 18.75 3.41 3.05
C LYS A 136 17.72 4.10 2.16
N HIS A 137 16.52 3.56 2.05
CA HIS A 137 15.52 4.05 1.10
C HIS A 137 14.26 4.66 1.73
N ARG A 138 14.08 4.50 3.04
CA ARG A 138 13.02 5.16 3.80
C ARG A 138 13.49 6.50 4.35
N GLU A 139 13.87 7.43 3.48
CA GLU A 139 13.92 8.83 3.93
C GLU A 139 12.52 9.20 4.39
N ALA A 140 12.43 9.73 5.62
CA ALA A 140 11.16 10.10 6.24
C ALA A 140 10.48 11.21 5.43
N VAL A 141 9.78 10.82 4.38
CA VAL A 141 8.93 11.75 3.64
C VAL A 141 7.73 12.05 4.54
N THR A 142 7.65 13.28 5.00
CA THR A 142 6.55 13.72 5.85
C THR A 142 5.29 13.86 4.99
N PRO A 143 4.26 13.04 5.18
CA PRO A 143 3.03 13.17 4.40
C PRO A 143 2.30 14.47 4.74
N GLY A 144 1.51 14.98 3.80
CA GLY A 144 0.66 16.14 4.03
C GLY A 144 -0.38 15.87 5.13
N GLU A 145 -0.83 16.93 5.82
CA GLU A 145 -1.78 16.84 6.95
C GLU A 145 -3.10 16.14 6.58
N VAL A 146 -3.59 16.30 5.33
CA VAL A 146 -4.81 15.64 4.86
C VAL A 146 -4.64 14.12 4.79
N VAL A 147 -3.47 13.65 4.36
CA VAL A 147 -3.14 12.21 4.34
C VAL A 147 -3.03 11.66 5.76
N LYS A 148 -2.36 12.39 6.66
CA LYS A 148 -2.28 11.99 8.09
C LYS A 148 -3.68 11.85 8.69
N GLY A 149 -4.53 12.86 8.51
CA GLY A 149 -5.91 12.83 8.99
C GLY A 149 -6.68 11.61 8.46
N ARG A 150 -6.53 11.29 7.16
CA ARG A 150 -7.16 10.11 6.57
C ARG A 150 -6.65 8.80 7.18
N VAL A 151 -5.36 8.68 7.40
CA VAL A 151 -4.76 7.49 8.04
C VAL A 151 -5.26 7.33 9.47
N GLU A 152 -5.39 8.42 10.24
CA GLU A 152 -5.94 8.37 11.60
C GLU A 152 -7.42 7.94 11.59
N GLU A 153 -8.26 8.47 10.67
CA GLU A 153 -9.65 8.03 10.53
C GLU A 153 -9.75 6.52 10.26
N VAL A 154 -8.88 5.98 9.39
CA VAL A 154 -8.83 4.54 9.12
C VAL A 154 -8.36 3.78 10.35
N ARG A 155 -7.33 4.27 11.04
CA ARG A 155 -6.82 3.67 12.27
C ARG A 155 -7.91 3.57 13.35
N ASP A 156 -8.70 4.61 13.53
CA ASP A 156 -9.82 4.62 14.48
C ASP A 156 -10.85 3.53 14.16
N VAL A 157 -11.17 3.33 12.89
CA VAL A 157 -12.05 2.25 12.46
C VAL A 157 -11.42 0.88 12.74
N LEU A 158 -10.15 0.69 12.37
CA LEU A 158 -9.43 -0.58 12.52
C LEU A 158 -9.14 -0.95 13.98
N SER A 159 -9.01 0.03 14.88
CA SER A 159 -8.75 -0.19 16.31
C SER A 159 -9.83 -1.02 17.02
N ARG A 160 -11.00 -1.19 16.40
CA ARG A 160 -12.07 -2.07 16.89
C ARG A 160 -11.78 -3.55 16.65
N TYR A 161 -10.88 -3.87 15.74
CA TYR A 161 -10.59 -5.22 15.26
C TYR A 161 -9.14 -5.62 15.46
N TRP A 162 -8.20 -4.65 15.44
CA TRP A 162 -6.76 -4.85 15.47
C TRP A 162 -6.13 -3.99 16.55
N SER A 163 -5.08 -4.47 17.20
CA SER A 163 -4.43 -3.75 18.31
C SER A 163 -3.67 -2.49 17.86
N MET A 164 -3.40 -2.34 16.55
CA MET A 164 -2.76 -1.17 15.93
C MET A 164 -1.52 -0.65 16.68
N ARG A 165 -0.81 -1.54 17.36
CA ARG A 165 0.44 -1.20 18.07
C ARG A 165 1.56 -1.03 17.05
N SER A 166 2.19 0.13 17.08
CA SER A 166 3.41 0.45 16.32
C SER A 166 4.62 -0.31 16.86
#